data_2c21dd4b2aecc1aaefb8d102c789ccdf
#
_entry.id   2c21dd4b2aecc1aaefb8d102c789ccdf
#
_cell.length_a   1.000
_cell.length_b   1.000
_cell.length_c   1.000
_cell.angle_alpha   90.00
_cell.angle_beta   90.00
_cell.angle_gamma   90.00
#
_symmetry.space_group_name_H-M   'P 1'
#
loop_
_entity.id
_entity.type
_entity.pdbx_description
1 polymer ?
#
loop_
_entity_poly.entity_id
_entity_poly.type
_entity_poly.pdbx_seq_one_letter_code
_entity_poly.pdbx_strand_id
1 'polypeptide(L)'
;MYQVDVDYQIFGEPKPFGHFFSIAHPEVEELAKIQNRPLLRMQPVYHSTEKLVRGKITSKLINELVATALEKMTAPMPETLTPQLLLDHQLVSRDQAIRDIHFSQNASAVAAAKERLKFEELFFLQLSILQYAHQRQTTTLGWPLPRVGNWFNTFFHEHLPFSL
;
A
#
# COMPACT_ATOMS: atom_id res chain seq x y z
N MET A 1 34.59 12.18 0.64
CA MET A 1 35.14 13.37 -0.05
C MET A 1 34.87 13.17 -1.53
N TYR A 2 34.22 14.12 -2.20
CA TYR A 2 33.90 14.00 -3.63
C TYR A 2 35.17 14.22 -4.45
N GLN A 3 35.29 13.47 -5.53
CA GLN A 3 36.46 13.58 -6.44
C GLN A 3 36.06 14.42 -7.66
N VAL A 4 37.01 15.16 -8.20
CA VAL A 4 36.83 15.91 -9.45
C VAL A 4 36.84 14.93 -10.61
N ASP A 5 36.07 15.21 -11.66
CA ASP A 5 35.90 14.35 -12.85
C ASP A 5 35.26 12.97 -12.59
N VAL A 6 34.50 12.86 -11.54
CA VAL A 6 33.68 11.66 -11.24
C VAL A 6 32.21 12.03 -11.30
N ASP A 7 31.43 11.26 -12.06
CA ASP A 7 29.98 11.42 -12.15
C ASP A 7 29.29 10.83 -10.91
N TYR A 8 28.41 11.61 -10.29
CA TYR A 8 27.65 11.23 -9.11
C TYR A 8 26.16 11.28 -9.40
N GLN A 9 25.41 10.27 -8.93
CA GLN A 9 23.97 10.33 -8.80
C GLN A 9 23.61 10.95 -7.45
N ILE A 10 22.77 11.98 -7.47
CA ILE A 10 22.30 12.68 -6.27
C ILE A 10 20.80 12.41 -6.13
N PHE A 11 20.41 11.88 -4.99
CA PHE A 11 19.01 11.63 -4.62
C PHE A 11 18.64 12.48 -3.39
N GLY A 12 17.51 13.20 -3.50
CA GLY A 12 17.00 14.05 -2.43
C GLY A 12 15.89 14.97 -2.92
N GLU A 13 15.21 15.63 -1.98
CA GLU A 13 14.16 16.59 -2.27
C GLU A 13 14.72 17.99 -2.46
N PRO A 14 14.65 18.56 -3.68
CA PRO A 14 15.11 19.92 -3.93
C PRO A 14 14.15 20.93 -3.30
N LYS A 15 14.65 21.81 -2.44
CA LYS A 15 13.87 22.91 -1.84
C LYS A 15 14.38 24.25 -2.39
N PRO A 16 13.50 25.18 -2.72
CA PRO A 16 13.92 26.51 -3.18
C PRO A 16 14.61 27.26 -2.02
N PHE A 17 15.77 27.83 -2.33
CA PHE A 17 16.53 28.66 -1.41
C PHE A 17 17.03 29.91 -2.17
N GLY A 18 16.30 31.02 -2.05
CA GLY A 18 16.55 32.23 -2.83
C GLY A 18 16.42 31.98 -4.34
N HIS A 19 17.49 32.21 -5.09
CA HIS A 19 17.57 31.95 -6.54
C HIS A 19 18.09 30.55 -6.89
N PHE A 20 18.35 29.70 -5.92
CA PHE A 20 18.93 28.37 -6.09
C PHE A 20 18.03 27.30 -5.50
N PHE A 21 18.32 26.04 -5.82
CA PHE A 21 17.75 24.90 -5.14
C PHE A 21 18.76 24.28 -4.18
N SER A 22 18.34 23.92 -3.00
CA SER A 22 19.14 23.22 -2.00
C SER A 22 18.54 21.86 -1.71
N ILE A 23 19.37 20.84 -1.60
CA ILE A 23 18.96 19.50 -1.17
C ILE A 23 19.60 19.25 0.19
N ALA A 24 18.79 19.12 1.23
CA ALA A 24 19.29 18.84 2.58
C ALA A 24 19.60 17.34 2.69
N HIS A 25 20.82 17.02 3.12
CA HIS A 25 21.31 15.64 3.32
C HIS A 25 21.07 14.72 2.10
N PRO A 26 21.54 15.07 0.89
CA PRO A 26 21.35 14.25 -0.27
C PRO A 26 22.08 12.90 -0.13
N GLU A 27 21.48 11.85 -0.61
CA GLU A 27 22.20 10.60 -0.87
C GLU A 27 23.02 10.78 -2.15
N VAL A 28 24.33 10.54 -2.08
CA VAL A 28 25.24 10.72 -3.20
C VAL A 28 26.00 9.43 -3.45
N GLU A 29 25.89 8.89 -4.65
CA GLU A 29 26.57 7.67 -5.06
C GLU A 29 27.35 7.90 -6.37
N GLU A 30 28.54 7.32 -6.48
CA GLU A 30 29.31 7.35 -7.73
C GLU A 30 28.60 6.52 -8.80
N LEU A 31 28.42 7.11 -9.98
CA LEU A 31 27.73 6.47 -11.10
C LEU A 31 28.39 5.15 -11.50
N ALA A 32 29.71 5.08 -11.45
CA ALA A 32 30.49 3.87 -11.75
C ALA A 32 30.16 2.68 -10.81
N LYS A 33 29.70 2.95 -9.58
CA LYS A 33 29.33 1.91 -8.60
C LYS A 33 27.89 1.43 -8.80
N ILE A 34 27.11 2.13 -9.61
CA ILE A 34 25.68 1.84 -9.85
C ILE A 34 25.48 1.06 -11.17
N GLN A 35 26.53 0.66 -11.85
CA GLN A 35 26.54 0.13 -13.23
C GLN A 35 25.54 -0.99 -13.54
N ASN A 36 24.96 -1.67 -12.54
CA ASN A 36 23.96 -2.72 -12.72
C ASN A 36 22.54 -2.28 -12.28
N ARG A 37 22.30 -1.02 -11.93
CA ARG A 37 20.98 -0.52 -11.57
C ARG A 37 20.46 0.43 -12.65
N PRO A 38 19.30 0.18 -13.25
CA PRO A 38 18.72 1.14 -14.18
C PRO A 38 18.53 2.49 -13.48
N LEU A 39 19.21 3.52 -13.95
CA LEU A 39 19.22 4.90 -13.43
C LEU A 39 17.83 5.56 -13.34
N LEU A 40 16.82 4.96 -13.98
CA LEU A 40 15.45 5.49 -14.12
C LEU A 40 14.40 4.71 -13.30
N ARG A 41 14.80 3.78 -12.45
CA ARG A 41 13.83 3.09 -11.58
C ARG A 41 13.41 3.96 -10.41
N MET A 42 12.10 4.09 -10.21
CA MET A 42 11.56 4.61 -8.95
C MET A 42 11.99 3.67 -7.82
N GLN A 43 12.65 4.22 -6.80
CA GLN A 43 13.08 3.44 -5.64
C GLN A 43 12.14 3.70 -4.47
N PRO A 44 11.73 2.65 -3.75
CA PRO A 44 10.92 2.83 -2.56
C PRO A 44 11.77 3.42 -1.42
N VAL A 45 11.17 4.35 -0.68
CA VAL A 45 11.74 4.86 0.57
C VAL A 45 11.02 4.16 1.71
N TYR A 46 11.75 3.31 2.44
CA TYR A 46 11.20 2.59 3.58
C TYR A 46 11.25 3.46 4.83
N HIS A 47 10.15 3.45 5.58
CA HIS A 47 10.09 4.16 6.84
C HIS A 47 11.10 3.57 7.84
N SER A 48 11.86 4.45 8.49
CA SER A 48 12.86 4.05 9.49
C SER A 48 12.36 4.36 10.90
N THR A 49 12.60 3.43 11.83
CA THR A 49 12.37 3.63 13.25
C THR A 49 13.69 3.86 13.97
N GLU A 50 13.67 4.43 15.18
CA GLU A 50 14.90 4.63 15.98
C GLU A 50 15.69 3.33 16.19
N LYS A 51 15.00 2.20 16.34
CA LYS A 51 15.65 0.89 16.50
C LYS A 51 16.40 0.48 15.23
N LEU A 52 15.82 0.72 14.05
CA LEU A 52 16.46 0.45 12.77
C LEU A 52 17.67 1.35 12.55
N VAL A 53 17.54 2.65 12.88
CA VAL A 53 18.65 3.61 12.78
C VAL A 53 19.80 3.20 13.71
N ARG A 54 19.53 2.85 14.97
CA ARG A 54 20.54 2.34 15.92
C ARG A 54 21.21 1.05 15.44
N GLY A 55 20.44 0.18 14.79
CA GLY A 55 20.93 -1.05 14.17
C GLY A 55 21.63 -0.85 12.83
N LYS A 56 21.79 0.40 12.35
CA LYS A 56 22.36 0.75 11.02
C LYS A 56 21.60 0.12 9.85
N ILE A 57 20.31 -0.20 10.05
CA ILE A 57 19.44 -0.72 9.01
C ILE A 57 18.84 0.49 8.26
N THR A 58 19.43 0.79 7.11
CA THR A 58 19.02 1.90 6.26
C THR A 58 17.93 1.47 5.27
N SER A 59 17.18 2.44 4.70
CA SER A 59 16.24 2.19 3.60
C SER A 59 16.91 1.49 2.42
N LYS A 60 18.17 1.82 2.14
CA LYS A 60 18.97 1.17 1.10
C LYS A 60 19.18 -0.32 1.38
N LEU A 61 19.56 -0.69 2.60
CA LEU A 61 19.74 -2.10 2.97
C LEU A 61 18.44 -2.88 2.84
N ILE A 62 17.31 -2.30 3.28
CA ILE A 62 15.99 -2.93 3.12
C ILE A 62 15.67 -3.12 1.63
N ASN A 63 15.96 -2.13 0.80
CA ASN A 63 15.76 -2.20 -0.65
C ASN A 63 16.57 -3.34 -1.28
N GLU A 64 17.84 -3.51 -0.91
CA GLU A 64 18.71 -4.60 -1.37
C GLU A 64 18.21 -5.98 -0.94
N LEU A 65 17.72 -6.08 0.29
CA LEU A 65 17.11 -7.33 0.81
C LEU A 65 15.84 -7.71 0.05
N VAL A 66 14.94 -6.72 -0.20
CA VAL A 66 13.71 -6.94 -0.96
C VAL A 66 14.03 -7.32 -2.41
N ALA A 67 14.98 -6.64 -3.06
CA ALA A 67 15.42 -6.99 -4.41
C ALA A 67 15.92 -8.43 -4.47
N THR A 68 16.82 -8.81 -3.56
CA THR A 68 17.35 -10.17 -3.49
C THR A 68 16.26 -11.21 -3.22
N ALA A 69 15.28 -10.89 -2.36
CA ALA A 69 14.17 -11.78 -2.08
C ALA A 69 13.30 -12.00 -3.32
N LEU A 70 12.94 -10.94 -4.05
CA LEU A 70 12.15 -11.02 -5.28
C LEU A 70 12.88 -11.73 -6.42
N GLU A 71 14.21 -11.59 -6.52
CA GLU A 71 15.03 -12.31 -7.50
C GLU A 71 15.13 -13.81 -7.21
N LYS A 72 15.19 -14.19 -5.93
CA LYS A 72 15.25 -15.60 -5.51
C LYS A 72 13.91 -16.30 -5.58
N MET A 73 12.82 -15.59 -5.74
CA MET A 73 11.50 -16.20 -5.94
C MET A 73 11.43 -16.84 -7.33
N THR A 74 11.42 -18.17 -7.37
CA THR A 74 11.35 -18.96 -8.62
C THR A 74 9.93 -19.12 -9.16
N ALA A 75 8.92 -18.93 -8.31
CA ALA A 75 7.51 -18.99 -8.68
C ALA A 75 6.83 -17.64 -8.45
N PRO A 76 5.83 -17.27 -9.28
CA PRO A 76 5.04 -16.07 -9.05
C PRO A 76 4.27 -16.19 -7.73
N MET A 77 4.00 -15.05 -7.09
CA MET A 77 3.17 -15.02 -5.89
C MET A 77 1.75 -15.52 -6.19
N PRO A 78 1.19 -16.39 -5.35
CA PRO A 78 -0.15 -16.91 -5.57
C PRO A 78 -1.19 -15.79 -5.59
N GLU A 79 -2.10 -15.86 -6.55
CA GLU A 79 -3.20 -14.89 -6.66
C GLU A 79 -4.25 -15.15 -5.57
N THR A 80 -4.80 -14.09 -5.01
CA THR A 80 -5.79 -14.12 -3.92
C THR A 80 -7.18 -13.74 -4.38
N LEU A 81 -7.30 -13.03 -5.51
CA LEU A 81 -8.57 -12.64 -6.10
C LEU A 81 -8.93 -13.57 -7.26
N THR A 82 -10.22 -13.72 -7.52
CA THR A 82 -10.69 -14.51 -8.66
C THR A 82 -10.35 -13.80 -9.99
N PRO A 83 -10.13 -14.55 -11.09
CA PRO A 83 -9.88 -13.94 -12.39
C PRO A 83 -10.97 -12.96 -12.82
N GLN A 84 -12.23 -13.23 -12.45
CA GLN A 84 -13.35 -12.35 -12.75
C GLN A 84 -13.20 -10.99 -12.06
N LEU A 85 -12.84 -10.96 -10.78
CA LEU A 85 -12.61 -9.69 -10.05
C LEU A 85 -11.46 -8.88 -10.65
N LEU A 86 -10.39 -9.55 -11.08
CA LEU A 86 -9.27 -8.88 -11.74
C LEU A 86 -9.72 -8.20 -13.05
N LEU A 87 -10.55 -8.86 -13.85
CA LEU A 87 -11.08 -8.33 -15.09
C LEU A 87 -12.07 -7.18 -14.86
N ASP A 88 -13.05 -7.38 -13.98
CA ASP A 88 -14.12 -6.40 -13.74
C ASP A 88 -13.57 -5.07 -13.20
N HIS A 89 -12.50 -5.14 -12.41
CA HIS A 89 -11.87 -3.97 -11.81
C HIS A 89 -10.56 -3.56 -12.51
N GLN A 90 -10.19 -4.19 -13.63
CA GLN A 90 -8.97 -3.91 -14.39
C GLN A 90 -7.70 -3.92 -13.53
N LEU A 91 -7.63 -4.86 -12.58
CA LEU A 91 -6.52 -4.95 -11.64
C LEU A 91 -5.37 -5.79 -12.21
N VAL A 92 -4.16 -5.36 -11.93
CA VAL A 92 -2.95 -6.17 -12.21
C VAL A 92 -2.87 -7.39 -11.28
N SER A 93 -2.09 -8.40 -11.66
CA SER A 93 -1.88 -9.57 -10.82
C SER A 93 -1.18 -9.20 -9.51
N ARG A 94 -1.33 -10.02 -8.49
CA ARG A 94 -0.66 -9.82 -7.18
C ARG A 94 0.86 -9.81 -7.31
N ASP A 95 1.43 -10.73 -8.07
CA ASP A 95 2.88 -10.80 -8.29
C ASP A 95 3.38 -9.52 -8.96
N GLN A 96 2.69 -9.05 -10.01
CA GLN A 96 3.02 -7.81 -10.69
C GLN A 96 2.92 -6.61 -9.74
N ALA A 97 1.85 -6.51 -8.95
CA ALA A 97 1.66 -5.40 -8.02
C ALA A 97 2.77 -5.34 -6.96
N ILE A 98 3.18 -6.48 -6.40
CA ILE A 98 4.25 -6.51 -5.40
C ILE A 98 5.60 -6.16 -6.02
N ARG A 99 5.89 -6.59 -7.25
CA ARG A 99 7.11 -6.20 -7.95
C ARG A 99 7.12 -4.71 -8.28
N ASP A 100 6.02 -4.19 -8.80
CA ASP A 100 5.92 -2.80 -9.22
C ASP A 100 5.87 -1.81 -8.06
N ILE A 101 5.30 -2.16 -6.91
CA ILE A 101 5.33 -1.27 -5.74
C ILE A 101 6.74 -1.05 -5.21
N HIS A 102 7.64 -2.02 -5.42
CA HIS A 102 9.03 -1.96 -4.97
C HIS A 102 10.00 -1.49 -6.07
N PHE A 103 9.82 -1.94 -7.31
CA PHE A 103 10.80 -1.71 -8.39
C PHE A 103 10.14 -1.38 -9.72
N SER A 104 9.35 -0.33 -9.75
CA SER A 104 8.67 0.11 -10.96
C SER A 104 9.57 0.95 -11.88
N GLN A 105 9.29 0.87 -13.17
CA GLN A 105 9.94 1.72 -14.17
C GLN A 105 9.24 3.07 -14.37
N ASN A 106 7.97 3.17 -13.97
CA ASN A 106 7.16 4.36 -14.20
C ASN A 106 6.08 4.56 -13.13
N ALA A 107 5.58 5.79 -13.02
CA ALA A 107 4.58 6.18 -12.03
C ALA A 107 3.22 5.50 -12.23
N SER A 108 2.84 5.18 -13.49
CA SER A 108 1.56 4.53 -13.78
C SER A 108 1.51 3.08 -13.26
N ALA A 109 2.61 2.34 -13.38
CA ALA A 109 2.72 0.99 -12.82
C ALA A 109 2.67 1.02 -11.27
N VAL A 110 3.31 2.02 -10.62
CA VAL A 110 3.17 2.22 -9.17
C VAL A 110 1.73 2.53 -8.77
N ALA A 111 1.01 3.34 -9.56
CA ALA A 111 -0.39 3.65 -9.30
C ALA A 111 -1.27 2.39 -9.39
N ALA A 112 -1.13 1.61 -10.45
CA ALA A 112 -1.85 0.35 -10.64
C ALA A 112 -1.53 -0.67 -9.53
N ALA A 113 -0.27 -0.78 -9.12
CA ALA A 113 0.14 -1.64 -8.01
C ALA A 113 -0.50 -1.20 -6.69
N LYS A 114 -0.52 0.10 -6.38
CA LYS A 114 -1.19 0.65 -5.19
C LYS A 114 -2.68 0.38 -5.21
N GLU A 115 -3.34 0.57 -6.34
CA GLU A 115 -4.76 0.30 -6.51
C GLU A 115 -5.08 -1.17 -6.24
N ARG A 116 -4.31 -2.08 -6.85
CA ARG A 116 -4.45 -3.52 -6.64
C ARG A 116 -4.30 -3.93 -5.17
N LEU A 117 -3.27 -3.44 -4.49
CA LEU A 117 -3.00 -3.80 -3.10
C LEU A 117 -4.04 -3.22 -2.14
N LYS A 118 -4.48 -1.97 -2.36
CA LYS A 118 -5.56 -1.35 -1.59
C LYS A 118 -6.89 -2.08 -1.79
N PHE A 119 -7.22 -2.45 -3.03
CA PHE A 119 -8.43 -3.21 -3.33
C PHE A 119 -8.42 -4.53 -2.58
N GLU A 120 -7.33 -5.29 -2.63
CA GLU A 120 -7.20 -6.57 -1.92
C GLU A 120 -7.42 -6.42 -0.42
N GLU A 121 -6.75 -5.46 0.21
CA GLU A 121 -6.86 -5.21 1.65
C GLU A 121 -8.31 -4.87 2.05
N LEU A 122 -8.95 -3.93 1.34
CA LEU A 122 -10.32 -3.52 1.61
C LEU A 122 -11.33 -4.63 1.32
N PHE A 123 -11.12 -5.41 0.26
CA PHE A 123 -11.96 -6.53 -0.11
C PHE A 123 -11.99 -7.60 1.00
N PHE A 124 -10.84 -8.03 1.48
CA PHE A 124 -10.78 -9.03 2.55
C PHE A 124 -11.27 -8.49 3.89
N LEU A 125 -11.03 -7.22 4.18
CA LEU A 125 -11.61 -6.57 5.36
C LEU A 125 -13.15 -6.60 5.29
N GLN A 126 -13.73 -6.17 4.16
CA GLN A 126 -15.18 -6.17 3.97
C GLN A 126 -15.76 -7.59 4.00
N LEU A 127 -15.10 -8.56 3.37
CA LEU A 127 -15.50 -9.96 3.41
C LEU A 127 -15.52 -10.50 4.84
N SER A 128 -14.53 -10.17 5.65
CA SER A 128 -14.48 -10.57 7.07
C SER A 128 -15.63 -9.96 7.88
N ILE A 129 -15.96 -8.69 7.63
CA ILE A 129 -17.10 -8.02 8.28
C ILE A 129 -18.42 -8.70 7.89
N LEU A 130 -18.61 -9.01 6.62
CA LEU A 130 -19.81 -9.68 6.12
C LEU A 130 -19.95 -11.11 6.67
N GLN A 131 -18.86 -11.85 6.75
CA GLN A 131 -18.85 -13.18 7.35
C GLN A 131 -19.26 -13.13 8.84
N TYR A 132 -18.69 -12.18 9.58
CA TYR A 132 -19.05 -11.98 10.98
C TYR A 132 -20.53 -11.59 11.15
N ALA A 133 -21.02 -10.66 10.33
CA ALA A 133 -22.43 -10.25 10.34
C ALA A 133 -23.36 -11.43 10.02
N HIS A 134 -23.04 -12.23 9.00
CA HIS A 134 -23.80 -13.42 8.64
C HIS A 134 -23.80 -14.46 9.76
N GLN A 135 -22.63 -14.76 10.34
CA GLN A 135 -22.53 -15.68 11.46
C GLN A 135 -23.40 -15.22 12.64
N ARG A 136 -23.34 -13.93 12.97
CA ARG A 136 -24.17 -13.36 14.04
C ARG A 136 -25.66 -13.50 13.76
N GLN A 137 -26.10 -13.25 12.52
CA GLN A 137 -27.53 -13.43 12.13
C GLN A 137 -27.99 -14.86 12.23
N THR A 138 -27.12 -15.83 11.92
CA THR A 138 -27.48 -17.26 11.93
C THR A 138 -27.39 -17.91 13.32
N THR A 139 -26.53 -17.41 14.19
CA THR A 139 -26.30 -18.01 15.52
C THR A 139 -27.04 -17.31 16.65
N THR A 140 -27.34 -16.02 16.50
CA THR A 140 -28.03 -15.25 17.55
C THR A 140 -29.51 -15.23 17.30
N LEU A 141 -30.26 -16.02 18.07
CA LEU A 141 -31.72 -15.97 18.06
C LEU A 141 -32.17 -14.68 18.75
N GLY A 142 -32.86 -13.82 18.01
CA GLY A 142 -33.52 -12.64 18.58
C GLY A 142 -34.82 -13.04 19.32
N TRP A 143 -35.32 -12.16 20.19
CA TRP A 143 -36.62 -12.30 20.78
C TRP A 143 -37.67 -11.86 19.76
N PRO A 144 -38.58 -12.77 19.29
CA PRO A 144 -39.63 -12.36 18.41
C PRO A 144 -40.66 -11.55 19.20
N LEU A 145 -41.00 -10.37 18.72
CA LEU A 145 -42.07 -9.55 19.24
C LEU A 145 -43.31 -9.75 18.32
N PRO A 146 -44.15 -10.74 18.58
CA PRO A 146 -45.20 -11.14 17.64
C PRO A 146 -46.35 -10.13 17.56
N ARG A 147 -46.42 -9.18 18.47
CA ARG A 147 -47.46 -8.13 18.48
C ARG A 147 -46.82 -6.77 18.70
N VAL A 148 -47.03 -5.89 17.75
CA VAL A 148 -46.70 -4.46 17.87
C VAL A 148 -47.90 -3.80 18.55
N GLY A 149 -47.72 -3.38 19.81
CA GLY A 149 -48.80 -2.75 20.59
C GLY A 149 -48.96 -1.25 20.27
N ASN A 150 -50.02 -0.65 20.80
CA ASN A 150 -50.33 0.77 20.59
C ASN A 150 -49.17 1.70 21.04
N TRP A 151 -48.41 1.32 22.06
CA TRP A 151 -47.26 2.08 22.53
C TRP A 151 -46.17 2.29 21.46
N PHE A 152 -45.93 1.28 20.62
CA PHE A 152 -45.02 1.42 19.50
C PHE A 152 -45.53 2.42 18.47
N ASN A 153 -46.81 2.31 18.11
CA ASN A 153 -47.43 3.21 17.12
C ASN A 153 -47.45 4.66 17.62
N THR A 154 -47.77 4.88 18.89
CA THR A 154 -47.72 6.21 19.51
C THR A 154 -46.31 6.77 19.50
N PHE A 155 -45.30 5.97 19.90
CA PHE A 155 -43.92 6.42 19.88
C PHE A 155 -43.46 6.74 18.46
N PHE A 156 -43.77 5.89 17.49
CA PHE A 156 -43.39 6.04 16.09
C PHE A 156 -43.99 7.30 15.45
N HIS A 157 -45.28 7.58 15.71
CA HIS A 157 -45.98 8.70 15.07
C HIS A 157 -45.85 10.02 15.83
N GLU A 158 -45.69 9.98 17.15
CA GLU A 158 -45.79 11.20 17.99
C GLU A 158 -44.46 11.61 18.63
N HIS A 159 -43.54 10.68 18.80
CA HIS A 159 -42.30 10.95 19.56
C HIS A 159 -41.00 10.83 18.77
N LEU A 160 -41.02 10.25 17.55
CA LEU A 160 -39.84 10.24 16.71
C LEU A 160 -39.64 11.62 16.08
N PRO A 161 -38.49 12.29 16.32
CA PRO A 161 -38.21 13.62 15.78
C PRO A 161 -37.78 13.65 14.29
N PHE A 162 -37.83 12.50 13.62
CA PHE A 162 -37.44 12.32 12.22
C PHE A 162 -38.31 11.23 11.57
N SER A 163 -38.47 11.28 10.26
CA SER A 163 -39.10 10.24 9.45
C SER A 163 -38.11 9.12 9.14
N LEU A 164 -38.55 7.87 9.26
CA LEU A 164 -37.79 6.70 8.86
C LEU A 164 -38.03 6.40 7.39
#